data_40106de1df50049325445852192b1af8
#
_entry.id   40106de1df50049325445852192b1af8
#
_cell.length_a   1.000
_cell.length_b   1.000
_cell.length_c   1.000
_cell.angle_alpha   90.00
_cell.angle_beta   90.00
_cell.angle_gamma   90.00
#
_symmetry.space_group_name_H-M   'P 1'
#
loop_
_entity.id
_entity.type
_entity.pdbx_description
1 polymer ?
#
loop_
_entity_poly.entity_id
_entity_poly.type
_entity_poly.pdbx_seq_one_letter_code
_entity_poly.pdbx_strand_id
1 'polypeptide(L)'
;MVTYTCDKCNKEFKQKGNYTKHTKRITPCAPEIKNTLIVTVEGTHGANAEVADTINLSTEPIIPTNLKFIDLFCGIGGFHQALVRLNGTCVFACDIDEQCRKTYEKNYNLKPEKDIIDVNIGSIPDFDVLCAGFPCQSFSNSGKKKGFDDKRGKLFESILDIALQKKPSFMFLENVKHIKKIDNGKIFKHILDRINETGYYVTTTELSPHQLGVPQQRERVVFICIRNDLYKKEIDLNFKIPTIPINLDAIFEKDTTKTEKYKISKEEEEILTVWDKMVNKFNIDENLSPTILCNEFQKKYTEEQMKELPSWKQEYITKNKPIYQKYKEFWDSWLIDHKKILTKKEIYGKLEWQAGRKKENDSIFNHFIQLRQSGIRVKKGKYFPTLVAIVQTPIYAKEKRYITPRECARLQSFPDSFILNENDKIAYKQFGNAVNVEVVHFVMSNTLKAYNFIK
;
A
#
# COMPACT_ATOMS: atom_id res chain seq x y z
N MET A 1 49.80 -16.11 7.96
CA MET A 1 49.43 -15.61 6.61
C MET A 1 48.43 -14.47 6.85
N VAL A 2 48.68 -13.26 6.35
CA VAL A 2 47.83 -12.10 6.59
C VAL A 2 46.63 -12.18 5.64
N THR A 3 45.40 -12.17 6.19
CA THR A 3 44.13 -12.14 5.43
C THR A 3 43.59 -10.72 5.46
N TYR A 4 43.10 -10.23 4.33
CA TYR A 4 42.49 -8.91 4.18
C TYR A 4 40.97 -9.09 3.98
N THR A 5 40.18 -8.56 4.88
CA THR A 5 38.68 -8.70 4.81
C THR A 5 38.04 -7.39 4.37
N CYS A 6 37.09 -7.45 3.49
CA CYS A 6 36.33 -6.28 3.03
C CYS A 6 35.24 -5.93 4.05
N ASP A 7 35.29 -4.73 4.64
CA ASP A 7 34.29 -4.26 5.64
C ASP A 7 32.88 -4.11 5.09
N LYS A 8 32.71 -4.07 3.74
CA LYS A 8 31.41 -3.92 3.10
C LYS A 8 30.69 -5.23 2.76
N CYS A 9 31.45 -6.32 2.49
CA CYS A 9 30.87 -7.60 2.07
C CYS A 9 31.51 -8.81 2.74
N ASN A 10 32.35 -8.63 3.76
CA ASN A 10 33.06 -9.65 4.53
C ASN A 10 33.92 -10.65 3.71
N LYS A 11 34.14 -10.35 2.42
CA LYS A 11 34.97 -11.22 1.57
C LYS A 11 36.43 -11.14 1.96
N GLU A 12 37.04 -12.32 2.13
CA GLU A 12 38.44 -12.46 2.50
C GLU A 12 39.39 -12.60 1.29
N PHE A 13 40.54 -11.99 1.37
CA PHE A 13 41.59 -12.02 0.34
C PHE A 13 42.94 -12.39 0.94
N LYS A 14 43.61 -13.36 0.36
CA LYS A 14 44.95 -13.79 0.76
C LYS A 14 46.07 -12.88 0.23
N GLN A 15 45.73 -11.97 -0.68
CA GLN A 15 46.70 -11.03 -1.29
C GLN A 15 46.18 -9.60 -1.24
N LYS A 16 47.01 -8.66 -0.75
CA LYS A 16 46.67 -7.24 -0.62
C LYS A 16 46.27 -6.59 -1.95
N GLY A 17 46.86 -6.99 -3.06
CA GLY A 17 46.52 -6.47 -4.41
C GLY A 17 45.10 -6.81 -4.85
N ASN A 18 44.62 -7.99 -4.51
CA ASN A 18 43.25 -8.43 -4.81
C ASN A 18 42.23 -7.72 -3.93
N TYR A 19 42.53 -7.51 -2.66
CA TYR A 19 41.76 -6.69 -1.75
C TYR A 19 41.63 -5.24 -2.23
N THR A 20 42.73 -4.60 -2.62
CA THR A 20 42.76 -3.22 -3.13
C THR A 20 41.99 -3.08 -4.43
N LYS A 21 42.07 -4.06 -5.35
CA LYS A 21 41.26 -4.08 -6.57
C LYS A 21 39.77 -4.22 -6.27
N HIS A 22 39.41 -5.03 -5.27
CA HIS A 22 38.04 -5.24 -4.85
C HIS A 22 37.45 -3.96 -4.20
N THR A 23 38.19 -3.28 -3.32
CA THR A 23 37.69 -2.07 -2.62
C THR A 23 37.67 -0.81 -3.48
N LYS A 24 38.45 -0.77 -4.57
CA LYS A 24 38.52 0.36 -5.53
C LYS A 24 37.61 0.17 -6.76
N ARG A 25 36.69 -0.81 -6.77
CA ARG A 25 35.74 -0.99 -7.89
C ARG A 25 34.81 0.19 -8.01
N ILE A 26 34.49 0.58 -9.24
CA ILE A 26 33.50 1.61 -9.58
C ILE A 26 32.08 1.16 -9.08
N THR A 27 31.80 -0.15 -9.14
CA THR A 27 30.58 -0.74 -8.56
C THR A 27 30.91 -1.30 -7.18
N PRO A 28 30.36 -0.75 -6.08
CA PRO A 28 30.59 -1.27 -4.73
C PRO A 28 30.13 -2.73 -4.59
N CYS A 29 30.85 -3.51 -3.79
CA CYS A 29 30.37 -4.85 -3.42
C CYS A 29 29.15 -4.73 -2.51
N ALA A 30 28.13 -5.55 -2.75
CA ALA A 30 26.99 -5.65 -1.85
C ALA A 30 27.41 -6.32 -0.53
N PRO A 31 26.86 -5.88 0.63
CA PRO A 31 27.05 -6.58 1.89
C PRO A 31 26.46 -7.99 1.80
N GLU A 32 27.16 -8.99 2.29
CA GLU A 32 26.61 -10.32 2.50
C GLU A 32 25.49 -10.21 3.56
N ILE A 33 24.26 -10.43 3.17
CA ILE A 33 23.13 -10.49 4.11
C ILE A 33 23.23 -11.85 4.82
N LYS A 34 23.88 -11.88 5.98
CA LYS A 34 23.71 -13.00 6.90
C LYS A 34 22.36 -12.86 7.57
N ASN A 35 21.33 -13.47 6.99
CA ASN A 35 20.05 -13.70 7.64
C ASN A 35 20.22 -14.79 8.70
N THR A 36 20.65 -14.39 9.89
CA THR A 36 20.52 -15.23 11.07
C THR A 36 19.63 -14.47 12.06
N LEU A 37 18.34 -14.66 11.95
CA LEU A 37 17.40 -14.33 13.02
C LEU A 37 17.39 -15.53 13.96
N ILE A 38 18.20 -15.47 15.02
CA ILE A 38 18.05 -16.36 16.16
C ILE A 38 16.94 -15.77 17.03
N VAL A 39 15.77 -16.37 17.01
CA VAL A 39 14.72 -16.12 17.99
C VAL A 39 14.95 -17.09 19.14
N THR A 40 15.59 -16.61 20.21
CA THR A 40 15.60 -17.30 21.51
C THR A 40 14.27 -17.04 22.20
N VAL A 41 13.47 -18.08 22.32
CA VAL A 41 12.29 -18.08 23.20
C VAL A 41 12.75 -18.71 24.52
N GLU A 42 12.96 -17.88 25.55
CA GLU A 42 13.04 -18.36 26.92
C GLU A 42 11.63 -18.60 27.45
N GLY A 43 11.29 -19.84 27.70
CA GLY A 43 10.05 -20.25 28.34
C GLY A 43 10.32 -21.46 29.27
N THR A 44 10.05 -21.28 30.52
CA THR A 44 10.26 -22.23 31.63
C THR A 44 9.28 -23.39 31.62
N HIS A 45 9.85 -24.59 31.83
CA HIS A 45 9.31 -25.83 32.40
C HIS A 45 8.12 -26.58 31.80
N GLY A 46 8.41 -27.78 31.33
CA GLY A 46 7.57 -28.96 31.52
C GLY A 46 7.31 -29.82 30.30
N ALA A 47 8.08 -30.92 30.20
CA ALA A 47 7.73 -32.24 29.62
C ALA A 47 7.49 -32.35 28.09
N ASN A 48 8.47 -33.02 27.47
CA ASN A 48 8.39 -33.96 26.32
C ASN A 48 7.30 -33.79 25.26
N ALA A 49 7.69 -33.20 24.12
CA ALA A 49 7.31 -33.69 22.79
C ALA A 49 8.28 -33.11 21.76
N GLU A 50 9.10 -33.97 21.16
CA GLU A 50 9.87 -33.68 19.95
C GLU A 50 8.92 -33.35 18.80
N VAL A 51 8.96 -32.14 18.31
CA VAL A 51 8.70 -31.83 16.91
C VAL A 51 9.57 -30.62 16.56
N ALA A 52 10.78 -30.88 16.14
CA ALA A 52 11.62 -29.90 15.48
C ALA A 52 11.30 -29.91 13.99
N ASP A 53 10.26 -29.19 13.58
CA ASP A 53 10.15 -28.75 12.19
C ASP A 53 11.02 -27.53 11.99
N THR A 54 12.29 -27.78 11.76
CA THR A 54 13.22 -26.85 11.14
C THR A 54 12.66 -26.56 9.75
N ILE A 55 12.08 -25.35 9.57
CA ILE A 55 11.88 -24.80 8.23
C ILE A 55 13.30 -24.61 7.64
N ASN A 56 13.77 -25.64 6.98
CA ASN A 56 14.92 -25.54 6.09
C ASN A 56 14.52 -24.60 4.94
N LEU A 57 14.82 -23.32 5.08
CA LEU A 57 15.00 -22.44 3.95
C LEU A 57 16.17 -22.99 3.18
N SER A 58 15.90 -23.85 2.20
CA SER A 58 16.87 -24.39 1.28
C SER A 58 17.63 -23.20 0.68
N THR A 59 18.89 -23.06 1.05
CA THR A 59 19.86 -22.23 0.34
C THR A 59 20.21 -22.96 -0.98
N GLU A 60 19.22 -23.08 -1.88
CA GLU A 60 19.54 -23.44 -3.26
C GLU A 60 20.36 -22.30 -3.87
N PRO A 61 21.40 -22.58 -4.62
CA PRO A 61 22.21 -21.56 -5.28
C PRO A 61 21.27 -20.71 -6.16
N ILE A 62 21.28 -19.41 -5.93
CA ILE A 62 20.53 -18.42 -6.72
C ILE A 62 21.05 -18.55 -8.15
N ILE A 63 20.31 -19.21 -9.02
CA ILE A 63 20.61 -19.27 -10.44
C ILE A 63 20.26 -17.89 -10.99
N PRO A 64 21.21 -17.18 -11.63
CA PRO A 64 20.93 -15.91 -12.26
C PRO A 64 19.84 -16.12 -13.31
N THR A 65 18.63 -15.70 -13.02
CA THR A 65 17.61 -15.57 -14.07
C THR A 65 18.02 -14.37 -14.91
N ASN A 66 18.09 -14.53 -16.20
CA ASN A 66 18.34 -13.42 -17.14
C ASN A 66 17.03 -12.64 -17.41
N LEU A 67 16.11 -12.63 -16.43
CA LEU A 67 14.80 -12.01 -16.53
C LEU A 67 14.93 -10.49 -16.63
N LYS A 68 14.56 -9.92 -17.78
CA LYS A 68 14.55 -8.48 -18.00
C LYS A 68 13.13 -7.95 -17.88
N PHE A 69 12.98 -6.78 -17.28
CA PHE A 69 11.67 -6.14 -17.15
C PHE A 69 11.71 -4.64 -17.37
N ILE A 70 10.54 -4.09 -17.66
CA ILE A 70 10.30 -2.65 -17.67
C ILE A 70 9.24 -2.28 -16.62
N ASP A 71 9.35 -1.06 -16.06
CA ASP A 71 8.46 -0.55 -15.01
C ASP A 71 7.82 0.77 -15.47
N LEU A 72 6.59 0.70 -15.94
CA LEU A 72 5.82 1.83 -16.46
C LEU A 72 4.95 2.41 -15.35
N PHE A 73 4.84 3.76 -15.31
CA PHE A 73 4.23 4.47 -14.17
C PHE A 73 4.88 4.04 -12.86
N CYS A 74 6.20 3.93 -12.89
CA CYS A 74 7.01 3.22 -11.92
C CYS A 74 6.93 3.80 -10.49
N GLY A 75 6.49 5.06 -10.34
CA GLY A 75 6.47 5.73 -9.05
C GLY A 75 7.84 5.67 -8.38
N ILE A 76 7.89 5.02 -7.22
CA ILE A 76 9.12 4.77 -6.48
C ILE A 76 9.61 3.32 -6.59
N GLY A 77 9.08 2.54 -7.55
CA GLY A 77 9.59 1.21 -7.88
C GLY A 77 9.00 0.06 -7.06
N GLY A 78 7.68 0.02 -6.85
CA GLY A 78 7.04 -1.12 -6.18
C GLY A 78 7.20 -2.43 -6.94
N PHE A 79 7.00 -2.43 -8.25
CA PHE A 79 7.28 -3.58 -9.12
C PHE A 79 8.77 -3.87 -9.23
N HIS A 80 9.60 -2.83 -9.32
CA HIS A 80 11.06 -2.97 -9.33
C HIS A 80 11.54 -3.76 -8.12
N GLN A 81 11.16 -3.34 -6.90
CA GLN A 81 11.52 -4.04 -5.67
C GLN A 81 11.09 -5.51 -5.69
N ALA A 82 9.91 -5.80 -6.20
CA ALA A 82 9.41 -7.16 -6.26
C ALA A 82 10.19 -8.05 -7.25
N LEU A 83 10.53 -7.53 -8.44
CA LEU A 83 11.24 -8.30 -9.46
C LEU A 83 12.73 -8.45 -9.15
N VAL A 84 13.37 -7.47 -8.48
CA VAL A 84 14.75 -7.64 -8.00
C VAL A 84 14.87 -8.77 -6.99
N ARG A 85 13.85 -9.00 -6.14
CA ARG A 85 13.80 -10.18 -5.26
C ARG A 85 13.73 -11.52 -6.04
N LEU A 86 13.32 -11.47 -7.29
CA LEU A 86 13.29 -12.60 -8.22
C LEU A 86 14.50 -12.60 -9.17
N ASN A 87 15.57 -11.86 -8.84
CA ASN A 87 16.79 -11.66 -9.64
C ASN A 87 16.53 -11.06 -11.03
N GLY A 88 15.44 -10.33 -11.22
CA GLY A 88 15.14 -9.60 -12.44
C GLY A 88 16.00 -8.33 -12.57
N THR A 89 16.26 -7.91 -13.80
CA THR A 89 16.98 -6.69 -14.16
C THR A 89 16.04 -5.71 -14.84
N CYS A 90 15.86 -4.51 -14.27
CA CYS A 90 15.10 -3.44 -14.91
C CYS A 90 15.92 -2.82 -16.04
N VAL A 91 15.39 -2.82 -17.25
CA VAL A 91 16.07 -2.26 -18.44
C VAL A 91 15.46 -0.94 -18.88
N PHE A 92 14.27 -0.60 -18.41
CA PHE A 92 13.59 0.66 -18.73
C PHE A 92 12.54 0.98 -17.65
N ALA A 93 12.39 2.26 -17.32
CA ALA A 93 11.34 2.75 -16.44
C ALA A 93 10.84 4.12 -16.91
N CYS A 94 9.58 4.47 -16.60
CA CYS A 94 9.07 5.81 -16.82
C CYS A 94 8.05 6.24 -15.76
N ASP A 95 8.04 7.52 -15.42
CA ASP A 95 7.02 8.15 -14.57
C ASP A 95 6.98 9.65 -14.81
N ILE A 96 5.79 10.25 -14.86
CA ILE A 96 5.63 11.69 -15.09
C ILE A 96 6.02 12.53 -13.88
N ASP A 97 5.92 11.99 -12.64
CA ASP A 97 6.26 12.70 -11.40
C ASP A 97 7.77 12.77 -11.21
N GLU A 98 8.33 13.96 -11.31
CA GLU A 98 9.76 14.21 -11.17
C GLU A 98 10.31 13.76 -9.83
N GLN A 99 9.55 13.93 -8.74
CA GLN A 99 9.98 13.51 -7.40
C GLN A 99 10.03 11.98 -7.29
N CYS A 100 9.12 11.29 -7.97
CA CYS A 100 9.17 9.83 -8.07
C CYS A 100 10.41 9.39 -8.84
N ARG A 101 10.69 9.99 -10.01
CA ARG A 101 11.89 9.67 -10.79
C ARG A 101 13.19 9.89 -10.01
N LYS A 102 13.30 11.01 -9.27
CA LYS A 102 14.48 11.28 -8.43
C LYS A 102 14.66 10.23 -7.32
N THR A 103 13.58 9.84 -6.66
CA THR A 103 13.63 8.79 -5.62
C THR A 103 13.96 7.44 -6.24
N TYR A 104 13.41 7.12 -7.41
CA TYR A 104 13.69 5.89 -8.14
C TYR A 104 15.18 5.80 -8.54
N GLU A 105 15.72 6.86 -9.16
CA GLU A 105 17.12 6.94 -9.58
C GLU A 105 18.09 6.77 -8.39
N LYS A 106 17.81 7.43 -7.25
CA LYS A 106 18.60 7.27 -6.02
C LYS A 106 18.67 5.81 -5.51
N ASN A 107 17.61 5.05 -5.69
CA ASN A 107 17.51 3.69 -5.17
C ASN A 107 18.01 2.62 -6.14
N TYR A 108 17.86 2.83 -7.45
CA TYR A 108 18.10 1.78 -8.45
C TYR A 108 19.20 2.11 -9.45
N ASN A 109 19.78 3.31 -9.37
CA ASN A 109 20.77 3.79 -10.32
C ASN A 109 20.30 3.68 -11.79
N LEU A 110 19.00 3.82 -12.01
CA LEU A 110 18.33 3.86 -13.30
C LEU A 110 17.48 5.12 -13.33
N LYS A 111 17.70 5.98 -14.33
CA LYS A 111 16.94 7.21 -14.51
C LYS A 111 15.68 6.93 -15.33
N PRO A 112 14.46 7.06 -14.74
CA PRO A 112 13.24 6.85 -15.51
C PRO A 112 13.01 7.96 -16.54
N GLU A 113 12.43 7.58 -17.68
CA GLU A 113 11.90 8.53 -18.66
C GLU A 113 10.70 9.31 -18.11
N LYS A 114 10.38 10.46 -18.73
CA LYS A 114 9.39 11.38 -18.19
C LYS A 114 7.96 10.99 -18.50
N ASP A 115 7.63 10.85 -19.77
CA ASP A 115 6.25 10.61 -20.21
C ASP A 115 6.20 9.44 -21.17
N ILE A 116 5.35 8.47 -20.87
CA ILE A 116 5.19 7.27 -21.69
C ILE A 116 4.70 7.61 -23.11
N ILE A 117 3.98 8.73 -23.28
CA ILE A 117 3.44 9.16 -24.58
C ILE A 117 4.57 9.61 -25.51
N ASP A 118 5.64 10.16 -24.96
CA ASP A 118 6.79 10.68 -25.70
C ASP A 118 7.87 9.61 -25.95
N VAL A 119 7.70 8.40 -25.39
CA VAL A 119 8.69 7.31 -25.51
C VAL A 119 8.71 6.75 -26.92
N ASN A 120 9.90 6.75 -27.53
CA ASN A 120 10.12 5.97 -28.74
C ASN A 120 10.18 4.48 -28.38
N ILE A 121 9.13 3.72 -28.69
CA ILE A 121 9.03 2.30 -28.34
C ILE A 121 10.20 1.49 -28.95
N GLY A 122 10.68 1.88 -30.15
CA GLY A 122 11.83 1.26 -30.78
C GLY A 122 13.12 1.29 -29.97
N SER A 123 13.31 2.36 -29.14
CA SER A 123 14.49 2.53 -28.31
C SER A 123 14.45 1.76 -26.98
N ILE A 124 13.29 1.22 -26.58
CA ILE A 124 13.18 0.37 -25.38
C ILE A 124 13.96 -0.92 -25.64
N PRO A 125 14.91 -1.32 -24.77
CA PRO A 125 15.60 -2.61 -24.88
C PRO A 125 14.60 -3.78 -24.84
N ASP A 126 14.98 -4.95 -25.33
CA ASP A 126 14.15 -6.15 -25.24
C ASP A 126 14.04 -6.63 -23.79
N PHE A 127 12.85 -7.10 -23.43
CA PHE A 127 12.49 -7.51 -22.07
C PHE A 127 11.44 -8.63 -22.09
N ASP A 128 11.36 -9.36 -20.97
CA ASP A 128 10.46 -10.50 -20.78
C ASP A 128 9.15 -10.10 -20.09
N VAL A 129 9.21 -9.12 -19.19
CA VAL A 129 8.10 -8.72 -18.31
C VAL A 129 7.83 -7.22 -18.40
N LEU A 130 6.58 -6.87 -18.65
CA LEU A 130 6.08 -5.50 -18.55
C LEU A 130 5.30 -5.33 -17.25
N CYS A 131 5.68 -4.34 -16.45
CA CYS A 131 4.96 -3.94 -15.24
C CYS A 131 4.35 -2.55 -15.39
N ALA A 132 3.11 -2.35 -14.91
CA ALA A 132 2.49 -1.03 -14.91
C ALA A 132 1.44 -0.86 -13.82
N GLY A 133 1.63 0.15 -12.95
CA GLY A 133 0.61 0.64 -12.03
C GLY A 133 -0.13 1.83 -12.66
N PHE A 134 -1.01 1.56 -13.62
CA PHE A 134 -1.60 2.62 -14.44
C PHE A 134 -2.70 3.41 -13.69
N PRO A 135 -2.87 4.73 -13.97
CA PRO A 135 -3.79 5.58 -13.21
C PRO A 135 -5.27 5.24 -13.48
N CYS A 136 -6.04 5.01 -12.40
CA CYS A 136 -7.49 4.75 -12.46
C CYS A 136 -8.30 5.98 -12.93
N GLN A 137 -7.80 7.20 -12.70
CA GLN A 137 -8.50 8.45 -13.02
C GLN A 137 -8.78 8.63 -14.52
N SER A 138 -8.11 7.87 -15.36
CA SER A 138 -8.34 7.81 -16.80
C SER A 138 -9.78 7.44 -17.16
N PHE A 139 -10.47 6.74 -16.28
CA PHE A 139 -11.78 6.14 -16.53
C PHE A 139 -12.89 6.64 -15.60
N SER A 140 -12.61 7.55 -14.65
CA SER A 140 -13.63 8.02 -13.70
C SER A 140 -14.42 9.21 -14.23
N ASN A 141 -15.75 9.18 -14.05
CA ASN A 141 -16.76 10.14 -14.51
C ASN A 141 -16.70 11.54 -13.86
N SER A 142 -15.61 11.95 -13.22
CA SER A 142 -15.52 13.28 -12.58
C SER A 142 -15.27 14.45 -13.53
N GLY A 143 -15.29 14.22 -14.82
CA GLY A 143 -15.24 15.28 -15.84
C GLY A 143 -16.10 14.88 -17.03
N LYS A 144 -17.15 15.65 -17.30
CA LYS A 144 -18.03 15.67 -18.48
C LYS A 144 -17.67 14.58 -19.52
N LYS A 145 -18.53 13.57 -19.65
CA LYS A 145 -18.64 12.55 -20.72
C LYS A 145 -17.78 12.83 -21.98
N LYS A 146 -16.48 12.74 -21.88
CA LYS A 146 -15.57 12.61 -23.00
C LYS A 146 -14.99 11.23 -22.88
N GLY A 147 -15.48 10.29 -23.68
CA GLY A 147 -15.09 8.90 -23.71
C GLY A 147 -13.56 8.71 -23.89
N PHE A 148 -13.13 7.60 -24.44
CA PHE A 148 -11.74 7.18 -24.67
C PHE A 148 -10.82 8.21 -25.39
N ASP A 149 -11.35 9.34 -25.89
CA ASP A 149 -10.57 10.45 -26.51
C ASP A 149 -9.88 11.36 -25.48
N ASP A 150 -10.02 11.14 -24.17
CA ASP A 150 -9.28 11.90 -23.16
C ASP A 150 -7.81 11.42 -23.14
N LYS A 151 -6.87 12.39 -22.99
CA LYS A 151 -5.42 12.13 -22.87
C LYS A 151 -5.07 10.96 -21.93
N ARG A 152 -5.93 10.62 -21.02
CA ARG A 152 -5.77 9.58 -19.99
C ARG A 152 -6.14 8.16 -20.48
N GLY A 153 -7.05 8.01 -21.44
CA GLY A 153 -7.28 6.74 -22.15
C GLY A 153 -6.05 6.33 -22.94
N LYS A 154 -5.33 7.33 -23.50
CA LYS A 154 -4.07 7.12 -24.22
C LYS A 154 -2.97 6.48 -23.36
N LEU A 155 -2.97 6.67 -22.03
CA LEU A 155 -1.96 6.07 -21.15
C LEU A 155 -2.07 4.55 -21.09
N PHE A 156 -3.29 4.02 -21.06
CA PHE A 156 -3.50 2.56 -21.11
C PHE A 156 -3.18 2.01 -22.51
N GLU A 157 -3.58 2.71 -23.58
CA GLU A 157 -3.23 2.32 -24.94
C GLU A 157 -1.70 2.31 -25.18
N SER A 158 -0.95 3.26 -24.58
CA SER A 158 0.52 3.25 -24.66
C SER A 158 1.15 1.97 -24.09
N ILE A 159 0.54 1.38 -23.03
CA ILE A 159 0.98 0.08 -22.52
C ILE A 159 0.78 -1.00 -23.58
N LEU A 160 -0.37 -1.01 -24.24
CA LEU A 160 -0.72 -1.99 -25.26
C LEU A 160 0.12 -1.84 -26.53
N ASP A 161 0.44 -0.61 -26.94
CA ASP A 161 1.32 -0.32 -28.07
C ASP A 161 2.73 -0.87 -27.83
N ILE A 162 3.27 -0.69 -26.61
CA ILE A 162 4.55 -1.30 -26.22
C ILE A 162 4.45 -2.83 -26.25
N ALA A 163 3.37 -3.39 -25.72
CA ALA A 163 3.15 -4.84 -25.71
C ALA A 163 3.04 -5.42 -27.13
N LEU A 164 2.33 -4.76 -28.03
CA LEU A 164 2.20 -5.17 -29.44
C LEU A 164 3.54 -5.17 -30.17
N GLN A 165 4.36 -4.12 -29.93
CA GLN A 165 5.62 -3.97 -30.64
C GLN A 165 6.75 -4.84 -30.04
N LYS A 166 6.86 -4.91 -28.71
CA LYS A 166 7.94 -5.60 -27.99
C LYS A 166 7.60 -7.04 -27.62
N LYS A 167 6.33 -7.40 -27.57
CA LYS A 167 5.82 -8.77 -27.33
C LYS A 167 6.42 -9.46 -26.09
N PRO A 168 6.41 -8.79 -24.90
CA PRO A 168 6.90 -9.44 -23.68
C PRO A 168 6.16 -10.75 -23.41
N SER A 169 6.80 -11.67 -22.70
CA SER A 169 6.20 -12.95 -22.32
C SER A 169 5.04 -12.75 -21.33
N PHE A 170 5.18 -11.78 -20.43
CA PHE A 170 4.19 -11.47 -19.41
C PHE A 170 3.97 -9.95 -19.26
N MET A 171 2.74 -9.57 -18.89
CA MET A 171 2.46 -8.26 -18.35
C MET A 171 1.77 -8.39 -16.99
N PHE A 172 2.20 -7.59 -16.01
CA PHE A 172 1.57 -7.47 -14.71
C PHE A 172 1.11 -6.02 -14.53
N LEU A 173 -0.22 -5.84 -14.52
CA LEU A 173 -0.81 -4.51 -14.39
C LEU A 173 -1.55 -4.42 -13.05
N GLU A 174 -1.42 -3.29 -12.36
CA GLU A 174 -2.08 -3.09 -11.06
C GLU A 174 -3.04 -1.91 -11.10
N ASN A 175 -4.17 -2.06 -10.39
CA ASN A 175 -5.09 -0.96 -10.18
C ASN A 175 -5.88 -1.12 -8.88
N VAL A 176 -6.60 -0.06 -8.47
CA VAL A 176 -7.51 -0.13 -7.33
C VAL A 176 -8.69 -1.08 -7.64
N LYS A 177 -9.16 -1.84 -6.63
CA LYS A 177 -10.29 -2.77 -6.77
C LYS A 177 -11.54 -2.10 -7.36
N HIS A 178 -11.74 -0.80 -7.08
CA HIS A 178 -12.91 -0.05 -7.57
C HIS A 178 -13.01 0.01 -9.10
N ILE A 179 -11.92 -0.19 -9.85
CA ILE A 179 -11.93 -0.21 -11.32
C ILE A 179 -12.96 -1.22 -11.88
N LYS A 180 -13.22 -2.30 -11.15
CA LYS A 180 -14.20 -3.33 -11.52
C LYS A 180 -15.66 -2.84 -11.47
N LYS A 181 -15.91 -1.70 -10.82
CA LYS A 181 -17.26 -1.13 -10.62
C LYS A 181 -17.51 0.16 -11.39
N ILE A 182 -16.46 0.76 -11.96
CA ILE A 182 -16.55 2.01 -12.70
C ILE A 182 -17.44 1.79 -13.93
N ASP A 183 -18.39 2.68 -14.14
CA ASP A 183 -19.37 2.61 -15.22
C ASP A 183 -20.06 1.22 -15.33
N ASN A 184 -20.55 0.73 -14.18
CA ASN A 184 -21.20 -0.58 -14.06
C ASN A 184 -20.36 -1.75 -14.62
N GLY A 185 -19.02 -1.66 -14.50
CA GLY A 185 -18.09 -2.69 -14.96
C GLY A 185 -17.69 -2.61 -16.42
N LYS A 186 -18.23 -1.67 -17.20
CA LYS A 186 -17.91 -1.52 -18.63
C LYS A 186 -16.43 -1.21 -18.87
N ILE A 187 -15.85 -0.34 -18.02
CA ILE A 187 -14.42 0.00 -18.10
C ILE A 187 -13.54 -1.23 -17.88
N PHE A 188 -13.87 -2.01 -16.85
CA PHE A 188 -13.12 -3.23 -16.55
C PHE A 188 -13.20 -4.24 -17.70
N LYS A 189 -14.41 -4.46 -18.24
CA LYS A 189 -14.60 -5.32 -19.42
C LYS A 189 -13.78 -4.83 -20.60
N HIS A 190 -13.83 -3.54 -20.91
CA HIS A 190 -13.07 -2.95 -22.01
C HIS A 190 -11.55 -3.19 -21.85
N ILE A 191 -11.00 -3.02 -20.63
CA ILE A 191 -9.58 -3.29 -20.37
C ILE A 191 -9.24 -4.76 -20.71
N LEU A 192 -10.08 -5.71 -20.26
CA LEU A 192 -9.86 -7.13 -20.56
C LEU A 192 -9.94 -7.41 -22.06
N ASP A 193 -10.94 -6.86 -22.75
CA ASP A 193 -11.13 -7.05 -24.19
C ASP A 193 -9.91 -6.49 -24.97
N ARG A 194 -9.45 -5.29 -24.63
CA ARG A 194 -8.28 -4.67 -25.26
C ARG A 194 -7.00 -5.47 -25.06
N ILE A 195 -6.75 -5.99 -23.85
CA ILE A 195 -5.58 -6.86 -23.59
C ILE A 195 -5.65 -8.13 -24.47
N ASN A 196 -6.81 -8.78 -24.54
CA ASN A 196 -6.99 -9.97 -25.37
C ASN A 196 -6.74 -9.68 -26.87
N GLU A 197 -7.20 -8.53 -27.38
CA GLU A 197 -6.99 -8.09 -28.75
C GLU A 197 -5.50 -7.89 -29.09
N THR A 198 -4.65 -7.59 -28.09
CA THR A 198 -3.21 -7.45 -28.28
C THR A 198 -2.44 -8.78 -28.25
N GLY A 199 -3.14 -9.90 -28.20
CA GLY A 199 -2.54 -11.24 -28.27
C GLY A 199 -2.11 -11.79 -26.90
N TYR A 200 -2.76 -11.38 -25.82
CA TYR A 200 -2.52 -11.88 -24.47
C TYR A 200 -3.78 -12.49 -23.86
N TYR A 201 -3.64 -13.67 -23.28
CA TYR A 201 -4.61 -14.16 -22.31
C TYR A 201 -4.51 -13.33 -21.03
N VAL A 202 -5.65 -12.90 -20.49
CA VAL A 202 -5.68 -12.12 -19.25
C VAL A 202 -6.58 -12.75 -18.19
N THR A 203 -6.07 -12.88 -16.99
CA THR A 203 -6.85 -13.16 -15.78
C THR A 203 -6.55 -12.13 -14.70
N THR A 204 -7.34 -12.11 -13.63
CA THR A 204 -7.17 -11.12 -12.55
C THR A 204 -7.27 -11.77 -11.18
N THR A 205 -6.46 -11.29 -10.25
CA THR A 205 -6.57 -11.64 -8.84
C THR A 205 -6.77 -10.40 -8.00
N GLU A 206 -7.52 -10.54 -6.89
CA GLU A 206 -7.72 -9.46 -5.91
C GLU A 206 -6.97 -9.80 -4.64
N LEU A 207 -6.06 -8.94 -4.24
CA LEU A 207 -5.25 -9.12 -3.04
C LEU A 207 -5.15 -7.84 -2.22
N SER A 208 -4.91 -8.03 -0.94
CA SER A 208 -4.59 -6.95 -0.02
C SER A 208 -3.40 -7.37 0.86
N PRO A 209 -2.47 -6.46 1.17
CA PRO A 209 -1.27 -6.77 1.95
C PRO A 209 -1.53 -7.54 3.24
N HIS A 210 -2.67 -7.29 3.92
CA HIS A 210 -3.00 -7.99 5.18
C HIS A 210 -3.22 -9.50 4.99
N GLN A 211 -3.52 -9.97 3.79
CA GLN A 211 -3.63 -11.40 3.48
C GLN A 211 -2.25 -12.06 3.37
N LEU A 212 -1.20 -11.26 3.21
CA LEU A 212 0.20 -11.67 3.10
C LEU A 212 1.02 -11.23 4.32
N GLY A 213 0.39 -11.08 5.49
CA GLY A 213 1.07 -10.75 6.75
C GLY A 213 1.42 -9.28 6.97
N VAL A 214 1.21 -8.41 5.99
CA VAL A 214 1.49 -6.96 6.11
C VAL A 214 0.27 -6.25 6.71
N PRO A 215 0.38 -5.51 7.82
CA PRO A 215 -0.78 -4.97 8.53
C PRO A 215 -1.42 -3.75 7.83
N GLN A 216 -1.73 -3.85 6.54
CA GLN A 216 -2.40 -2.81 5.78
C GLN A 216 -3.60 -3.37 5.01
N GLN A 217 -4.75 -2.75 5.16
CA GLN A 217 -5.90 -3.04 4.32
C GLN A 217 -5.85 -2.13 3.07
N ARG A 218 -5.42 -2.72 1.94
CA ARG A 218 -5.25 -2.04 0.65
C ARG A 218 -5.62 -2.99 -0.49
N GLU A 219 -6.91 -3.12 -0.76
CA GLU A 219 -7.38 -4.03 -1.82
C GLU A 219 -6.99 -3.52 -3.20
N ARG A 220 -6.37 -4.40 -3.99
CA ARG A 220 -5.93 -4.13 -5.37
C ARG A 220 -6.34 -5.27 -6.28
N VAL A 221 -6.54 -4.95 -7.53
CA VAL A 221 -6.65 -5.93 -8.62
C VAL A 221 -5.34 -5.97 -9.38
N VAL A 222 -4.80 -7.16 -9.56
CA VAL A 222 -3.63 -7.40 -10.41
C VAL A 222 -4.09 -8.18 -11.63
N PHE A 223 -3.80 -7.64 -12.81
CA PHE A 223 -4.01 -8.32 -14.09
C PHE A 223 -2.76 -9.13 -14.39
N ILE A 224 -2.95 -10.41 -14.67
CA ILE A 224 -1.92 -11.36 -15.09
C ILE A 224 -2.15 -11.59 -16.56
N CYS A 225 -1.27 -11.08 -17.41
CA CYS A 225 -1.38 -11.20 -18.85
C CYS A 225 -0.25 -12.09 -19.37
N ILE A 226 -0.59 -13.10 -20.11
CA ILE A 226 0.34 -14.11 -20.64
C ILE A 226 0.19 -14.12 -22.16
N ARG A 227 1.31 -13.99 -22.88
CA ARG A 227 1.28 -14.01 -24.34
C ARG A 227 0.67 -15.32 -24.82
N ASN A 228 -0.23 -15.27 -25.81
CA ASN A 228 -1.08 -16.39 -26.22
C ASN A 228 -0.32 -17.64 -26.63
N ASP A 229 0.87 -17.49 -27.22
CA ASP A 229 1.75 -18.63 -27.59
C ASP A 229 2.35 -19.35 -26.37
N LEU A 230 2.42 -18.68 -25.22
CA LEU A 230 2.91 -19.24 -23.96
C LEU A 230 1.79 -19.74 -23.05
N TYR A 231 0.54 -19.27 -23.29
CA TYR A 231 -0.57 -19.60 -22.41
C TYR A 231 -0.89 -21.10 -22.41
N LYS A 232 -1.02 -21.66 -21.22
CA LYS A 232 -1.36 -23.07 -20.97
C LYS A 232 -2.59 -23.13 -20.07
N LYS A 233 -3.68 -23.69 -20.61
CA LYS A 233 -4.97 -23.76 -19.91
C LYS A 233 -4.93 -24.62 -18.64
N GLU A 234 -4.03 -25.58 -18.58
CA GLU A 234 -3.82 -26.49 -17.46
C GLU A 234 -3.13 -25.84 -16.26
N ILE A 235 -2.51 -24.66 -16.43
CA ILE A 235 -1.87 -23.94 -15.34
C ILE A 235 -2.93 -23.14 -14.57
N ASP A 236 -3.14 -23.53 -13.31
CA ASP A 236 -4.03 -22.78 -12.40
C ASP A 236 -3.33 -21.53 -11.87
N LEU A 237 -3.90 -20.38 -12.19
CA LEU A 237 -3.44 -19.07 -11.73
C LEU A 237 -4.21 -18.56 -10.48
N ASN A 238 -5.08 -19.40 -9.91
CA ASN A 238 -5.74 -19.12 -8.62
C ASN A 238 -4.85 -19.58 -7.47
N PHE A 239 -3.84 -18.79 -7.15
CA PHE A 239 -2.86 -19.14 -6.14
C PHE A 239 -3.45 -19.17 -4.75
N LYS A 240 -3.15 -20.24 -4.00
CA LYS A 240 -3.54 -20.35 -2.59
C LYS A 240 -2.79 -19.29 -1.78
N ILE A 241 -3.55 -18.41 -1.14
CA ILE A 241 -2.98 -17.37 -0.26
C ILE A 241 -2.53 -18.04 1.04
N PRO A 242 -1.25 -17.89 1.42
CA PRO A 242 -0.74 -18.47 2.67
C PRO A 242 -1.36 -17.78 3.88
N THR A 243 -1.54 -18.51 4.98
CA THR A 243 -1.96 -17.92 6.25
C THR A 243 -0.72 -17.40 6.98
N ILE A 244 -0.44 -16.11 6.84
CA ILE A 244 0.69 -15.45 7.48
C ILE A 244 0.19 -14.61 8.65
N PRO A 245 0.69 -14.80 9.88
CA PRO A 245 0.34 -13.97 11.02
C PRO A 245 0.75 -12.51 10.77
N ILE A 246 -0.11 -11.58 11.16
CA ILE A 246 0.18 -10.15 11.06
C ILE A 246 1.03 -9.73 12.25
N ASN A 247 2.21 -9.20 11.96
CA ASN A 247 3.07 -8.58 12.95
C ASN A 247 2.99 -7.05 12.83
N LEU A 248 2.21 -6.44 13.71
CA LEU A 248 2.05 -4.99 13.74
C LEU A 248 3.33 -4.29 14.22
N ASP A 249 4.03 -4.91 15.18
CA ASP A 249 5.23 -4.31 15.80
C ASP A 249 6.42 -4.21 14.83
N ALA A 250 6.43 -5.05 13.78
CA ALA A 250 7.45 -4.96 12.73
C ALA A 250 7.39 -3.67 11.91
N ILE A 251 6.25 -2.94 11.96
CA ILE A 251 6.09 -1.69 11.23
C ILE A 251 6.72 -0.52 11.97
N PHE A 252 6.60 -0.50 13.30
CA PHE A 252 6.95 0.68 14.09
C PHE A 252 8.45 0.94 14.19
N GLU A 253 8.80 2.22 14.17
CA GLU A 253 10.13 2.71 14.53
C GLU A 253 10.35 2.45 16.01
N LYS A 254 11.46 1.77 16.33
CA LYS A 254 11.84 1.48 17.73
C LYS A 254 12.54 2.67 18.41
N ASP A 255 13.17 3.51 17.62
CA ASP A 255 13.86 4.71 18.07
C ASP A 255 12.86 5.85 18.23
N THR A 256 12.50 6.16 19.47
CA THR A 256 11.52 7.22 19.80
C THR A 256 11.99 8.61 19.40
N THR A 257 13.31 8.85 19.29
CA THR A 257 13.84 10.16 18.85
C THR A 257 13.42 10.48 17.42
N LYS A 258 13.29 9.45 16.56
CA LYS A 258 12.84 9.59 15.17
C LYS A 258 11.34 9.85 15.05
N THR A 259 10.57 9.56 16.09
CA THR A 259 9.09 9.69 16.07
C THR A 259 8.58 10.96 16.71
N GLU A 260 9.40 11.68 17.49
CA GLU A 260 8.99 12.85 18.27
C GLU A 260 8.36 13.95 17.40
N LYS A 261 8.95 14.25 16.24
CA LYS A 261 8.42 15.27 15.31
C LYS A 261 7.05 14.92 14.69
N TYR A 262 6.60 13.69 14.85
CA TYR A 262 5.32 13.21 14.31
C TYR A 262 4.21 13.19 15.35
N LYS A 263 4.44 13.65 16.56
CA LYS A 263 3.37 13.78 17.57
C LYS A 263 2.25 14.66 17.07
N ILE A 264 1.02 14.28 17.41
CA ILE A 264 -0.16 15.08 17.11
C ILE A 264 -0.10 16.39 17.89
N SER A 265 -0.72 17.43 17.33
CA SER A 265 -0.83 18.72 18.02
C SER A 265 -1.73 18.63 19.26
N LYS A 266 -1.58 19.57 20.19
CA LYS A 266 -2.46 19.68 21.35
C LYS A 266 -3.94 19.80 20.97
N GLU A 267 -4.24 20.51 19.88
CA GLU A 267 -5.60 20.63 19.35
C GLU A 267 -6.15 19.30 18.87
N GLU A 268 -5.34 18.51 18.14
CA GLU A 268 -5.73 17.18 17.67
C GLU A 268 -5.91 16.22 18.84
N GLU A 269 -5.05 16.28 19.87
CA GLU A 269 -5.20 15.48 21.07
C GLU A 269 -6.47 15.85 21.84
N GLU A 270 -6.78 17.15 21.96
CA GLU A 270 -7.99 17.66 22.61
C GLU A 270 -9.25 17.10 21.92
N ILE A 271 -9.37 17.25 20.61
CA ILE A 271 -10.56 16.76 19.89
C ILE A 271 -10.69 15.23 19.96
N LEU A 272 -9.58 14.50 19.87
CA LEU A 272 -9.61 13.05 20.03
C LEU A 272 -10.06 12.64 21.44
N THR A 273 -9.61 13.36 22.49
CA THR A 273 -10.03 13.12 23.87
C THR A 273 -11.53 13.41 24.06
N VAL A 274 -12.04 14.45 23.41
CA VAL A 274 -13.48 14.78 23.43
C VAL A 274 -14.31 13.64 22.84
N TRP A 275 -13.90 13.11 21.70
CA TRP A 275 -14.58 11.96 21.08
C TRP A 275 -14.38 10.66 21.87
N ASP A 276 -13.25 10.48 22.55
CA ASP A 276 -13.01 9.32 23.41
C ASP A 276 -13.99 9.27 24.59
N LYS A 277 -14.23 10.40 25.23
CA LYS A 277 -15.26 10.53 26.29
C LYS A 277 -16.63 10.09 25.80
N MET A 278 -16.97 10.45 24.53
CA MET A 278 -18.22 10.03 23.91
C MET A 278 -18.27 8.52 23.70
N VAL A 279 -17.22 7.92 23.13
CA VAL A 279 -17.15 6.47 22.92
C VAL A 279 -17.28 5.70 24.23
N ASN A 280 -16.67 6.19 25.30
CA ASN A 280 -16.74 5.57 26.62
C ASN A 280 -18.14 5.62 27.26
N LYS A 281 -19.03 6.49 26.80
CA LYS A 281 -20.43 6.55 27.28
C LYS A 281 -21.31 5.42 26.75
N PHE A 282 -20.97 4.83 25.61
CA PHE A 282 -21.77 3.75 25.02
C PHE A 282 -21.61 2.42 25.77
N ASN A 283 -22.67 1.61 25.77
CA ASN A 283 -22.65 0.29 26.41
C ASN A 283 -21.75 -0.68 25.63
N ILE A 284 -21.26 -1.71 26.34
CA ILE A 284 -20.55 -2.82 25.72
C ILE A 284 -21.47 -3.50 24.69
N ASP A 285 -20.88 -3.99 23.57
CA ASP A 285 -21.54 -4.58 22.44
C ASP A 285 -22.54 -3.66 21.68
N GLU A 286 -22.60 -2.39 22.05
CA GLU A 286 -23.42 -1.42 21.31
C GLU A 286 -22.85 -1.22 19.90
N ASN A 287 -23.77 -1.24 18.94
CA ASN A 287 -23.42 -0.94 17.55
C ASN A 287 -23.41 0.57 17.35
N LEU A 288 -22.22 1.16 17.41
CA LEU A 288 -22.05 2.56 17.06
C LEU A 288 -22.41 2.77 15.58
N SER A 289 -23.19 3.80 15.29
CA SER A 289 -23.43 4.20 13.90
C SER A 289 -22.09 4.36 13.18
N PRO A 290 -21.94 3.83 11.97
CA PRO A 290 -20.67 3.96 11.24
C PRO A 290 -20.26 5.42 11.02
N THR A 291 -21.22 6.35 11.08
CA THR A 291 -20.96 7.80 10.99
C THR A 291 -21.88 8.56 11.93
N ILE A 292 -21.27 9.33 12.83
CA ILE A 292 -21.97 10.20 13.77
C ILE A 292 -21.75 11.65 13.33
N LEU A 293 -22.86 12.37 13.13
CA LEU A 293 -22.91 13.78 12.75
C LEU A 293 -23.42 14.61 13.94
N CYS A 294 -22.56 14.88 14.93
CA CYS A 294 -23.03 15.52 16.18
C CYS A 294 -23.55 16.95 15.95
N ASN A 295 -23.07 17.66 14.94
CA ASN A 295 -23.54 18.99 14.58
C ASN A 295 -24.95 19.02 14.01
N GLU A 296 -25.53 17.84 13.72
CA GLU A 296 -26.88 17.70 13.18
C GLU A 296 -27.93 17.30 14.25
N PHE A 297 -27.49 16.91 15.46
CA PHE A 297 -28.35 16.34 16.49
C PHE A 297 -29.51 17.25 16.93
N GLN A 298 -29.22 18.52 17.15
CA GLN A 298 -30.20 19.50 17.63
C GLN A 298 -30.93 20.24 16.51
N LYS A 299 -30.57 20.00 15.24
CA LYS A 299 -31.20 20.63 14.08
C LYS A 299 -32.56 19.98 13.77
N LYS A 300 -33.56 20.84 13.54
CA LYS A 300 -34.85 20.43 13.04
C LYS A 300 -34.90 20.73 11.54
N TYR A 301 -35.25 19.72 10.75
CA TYR A 301 -35.41 19.85 9.30
C TYR A 301 -36.84 19.65 8.93
N THR A 302 -37.41 20.50 8.05
CA THR A 302 -38.67 20.19 7.34
C THR A 302 -38.40 19.07 6.33
N GLU A 303 -39.49 18.48 5.78
CA GLU A 303 -39.35 17.45 4.74
C GLU A 303 -38.64 17.98 3.50
N GLU A 304 -38.96 19.24 3.11
CA GLU A 304 -38.32 19.90 1.97
C GLU A 304 -36.82 20.10 2.22
N GLN A 305 -36.45 20.66 3.37
CA GLN A 305 -35.05 20.86 3.73
C GLN A 305 -34.27 19.53 3.80
N MET A 306 -34.90 18.46 4.28
CA MET A 306 -34.27 17.14 4.30
C MET A 306 -34.01 16.62 2.89
N LYS A 307 -34.96 16.82 1.94
CA LYS A 307 -34.80 16.38 0.53
C LYS A 307 -33.71 17.12 -0.21
N GLU A 308 -33.42 18.36 0.17
CA GLU A 308 -32.32 19.16 -0.42
C GLU A 308 -30.91 18.67 0.01
N LEU A 309 -30.80 17.94 1.13
CA LEU A 309 -29.52 17.41 1.57
C LEU A 309 -29.06 16.24 0.68
N PRO A 310 -27.73 16.06 0.54
CA PRO A 310 -27.21 14.86 -0.11
C PRO A 310 -27.72 13.57 0.53
N SER A 311 -28.06 12.56 -0.27
CA SER A 311 -28.68 11.31 0.19
C SER A 311 -27.94 10.62 1.34
N TRP A 312 -26.60 10.61 1.28
CA TRP A 312 -25.77 10.05 2.36
C TRP A 312 -25.96 10.82 3.68
N LYS A 313 -26.16 12.13 3.63
CA LYS A 313 -26.36 12.97 4.83
C LYS A 313 -27.72 12.73 5.44
N GLN A 314 -28.78 12.64 4.60
CA GLN A 314 -30.13 12.27 5.03
C GLN A 314 -30.13 10.93 5.78
N GLU A 315 -29.44 9.93 5.19
CA GLU A 315 -29.33 8.59 5.77
C GLU A 315 -28.71 8.63 7.17
N TYR A 316 -27.58 9.33 7.34
CA TYR A 316 -26.91 9.38 8.65
C TYR A 316 -27.63 10.26 9.66
N ILE A 317 -28.27 11.35 9.27
CA ILE A 317 -29.15 12.11 10.18
C ILE A 317 -30.23 11.19 10.72
N THR A 318 -30.89 10.41 9.88
CA THR A 318 -31.93 9.46 10.27
C THR A 318 -31.39 8.36 11.19
N LYS A 319 -30.25 7.76 10.85
CA LYS A 319 -29.60 6.72 11.67
C LYS A 319 -29.10 7.22 13.02
N ASN A 320 -28.75 8.50 13.12
CA ASN A 320 -28.24 9.08 14.36
C ASN A 320 -29.34 9.50 15.35
N LYS A 321 -30.59 9.67 14.90
CA LYS A 321 -31.71 10.04 15.79
C LYS A 321 -31.87 9.10 16.99
N PRO A 322 -31.95 7.76 16.82
CA PRO A 322 -32.09 6.86 17.97
C PRO A 322 -30.93 6.95 18.95
N ILE A 323 -29.71 7.11 18.46
CA ILE A 323 -28.49 7.25 19.28
C ILE A 323 -28.56 8.53 20.11
N TYR A 324 -28.93 9.65 19.48
CA TYR A 324 -29.09 10.91 20.18
C TYR A 324 -30.21 10.83 21.25
N GLN A 325 -31.37 10.27 20.91
CA GLN A 325 -32.50 10.13 21.83
C GLN A 325 -32.17 9.26 23.04
N LYS A 326 -31.47 8.12 22.82
CA LYS A 326 -31.07 7.19 23.89
C LYS A 326 -30.14 7.85 24.94
N TYR A 327 -29.28 8.75 24.50
CA TYR A 327 -28.29 9.40 25.36
C TYR A 327 -28.44 10.92 25.36
N LYS A 328 -29.70 11.41 25.25
CA LYS A 328 -29.99 12.83 25.02
C LYS A 328 -29.34 13.78 26.00
N GLU A 329 -29.49 13.53 27.29
CA GLU A 329 -28.93 14.40 28.36
C GLU A 329 -27.40 14.48 28.27
N PHE A 330 -26.75 13.34 28.01
CA PHE A 330 -25.32 13.31 27.80
C PHE A 330 -24.91 14.12 26.55
N TRP A 331 -25.61 13.92 25.41
CA TRP A 331 -25.27 14.64 24.17
C TRP A 331 -25.47 16.14 24.30
N ASP A 332 -26.55 16.60 24.97
CA ASP A 332 -26.83 18.02 25.15
C ASP A 332 -25.74 18.68 26.00
N SER A 333 -25.36 18.08 27.12
CA SER A 333 -24.23 18.57 27.94
C SER A 333 -22.91 18.52 27.17
N TRP A 334 -22.60 17.40 26.54
CA TRP A 334 -21.35 17.20 25.81
C TRP A 334 -21.17 18.22 24.66
N LEU A 335 -22.25 18.52 23.92
CA LEU A 335 -22.23 19.52 22.85
C LEU A 335 -21.99 20.94 23.39
N ILE A 336 -22.55 21.28 24.54
CA ILE A 336 -22.34 22.58 25.20
C ILE A 336 -20.89 22.68 25.68
N ASP A 337 -20.42 21.69 26.43
CA ASP A 337 -19.08 21.67 27.05
C ASP A 337 -17.96 21.72 26.02
N HIS A 338 -18.18 21.12 24.84
CA HIS A 338 -17.16 20.99 23.81
C HIS A 338 -17.44 21.79 22.53
N LYS A 339 -18.44 22.71 22.55
CA LYS A 339 -18.84 23.53 21.40
C LYS A 339 -17.65 24.21 20.74
N LYS A 340 -16.76 24.84 21.54
CA LYS A 340 -15.62 25.59 21.05
C LYS A 340 -14.68 24.74 20.18
N ILE A 341 -14.36 23.52 20.58
CA ILE A 341 -13.46 22.64 19.81
C ILE A 341 -14.20 21.98 18.63
N LEU A 342 -15.44 21.54 18.82
CA LEU A 342 -16.24 20.87 17.78
C LEU A 342 -16.54 21.77 16.59
N THR A 343 -16.69 23.09 16.81
CA THR A 343 -16.98 24.05 15.73
C THR A 343 -15.72 24.69 15.13
N LYS A 344 -14.55 24.42 15.68
CA LYS A 344 -13.28 24.99 15.20
C LYS A 344 -12.93 24.55 13.78
N LYS A 345 -13.25 23.31 13.45
CA LYS A 345 -13.13 22.75 12.08
C LYS A 345 -14.37 21.89 11.80
N GLU A 346 -14.92 21.97 10.60
CA GLU A 346 -16.08 21.18 10.20
C GLU A 346 -15.88 19.67 10.42
N ILE A 347 -14.67 19.19 10.17
CA ILE A 347 -14.31 17.77 10.36
C ILE A 347 -14.45 17.29 11.79
N TYR A 348 -14.36 18.18 12.79
CA TYR A 348 -14.38 17.83 14.19
C TYR A 348 -15.78 17.42 14.70
N GLY A 349 -16.83 17.84 14.01
CA GLY A 349 -18.22 17.46 14.31
C GLY A 349 -18.66 16.13 13.70
N LYS A 350 -17.75 15.39 13.08
CA LYS A 350 -18.06 14.11 12.41
C LYS A 350 -17.08 13.01 12.79
N LEU A 351 -17.62 11.91 13.35
CA LEU A 351 -16.87 10.69 13.64
C LEU A 351 -17.33 9.54 12.72
N GLU A 352 -16.39 8.91 12.02
CA GLU A 352 -16.60 7.66 11.29
C GLU A 352 -16.04 6.49 12.11
N TRP A 353 -16.92 5.73 12.76
CA TRP A 353 -16.53 4.59 13.57
C TRP A 353 -16.49 3.31 12.72
N GLN A 354 -15.29 2.79 12.48
CA GLN A 354 -15.04 1.56 11.73
C GLN A 354 -14.29 0.50 12.57
N ALA A 355 -14.37 0.61 13.90
CA ALA A 355 -13.71 -0.33 14.81
C ALA A 355 -14.58 -1.52 15.21
N GLY A 356 -15.86 -1.56 14.78
CA GLY A 356 -16.81 -2.61 15.11
C GLY A 356 -17.65 -2.27 16.35
N ARG A 357 -18.22 -3.28 17.00
CA ARG A 357 -18.99 -3.10 18.24
C ARG A 357 -18.07 -2.67 19.37
N LYS A 358 -18.59 -1.83 20.26
CA LYS A 358 -17.84 -1.37 21.43
C LYS A 358 -17.47 -2.56 22.32
N LYS A 359 -16.22 -2.59 22.77
CA LYS A 359 -15.71 -3.56 23.72
C LYS A 359 -15.55 -2.95 25.10
N GLU A 360 -15.37 -3.81 26.09
CA GLU A 360 -14.98 -3.37 27.43
C GLU A 360 -13.64 -2.61 27.35
N ASN A 361 -13.55 -1.47 28.08
CA ASN A 361 -12.39 -0.60 28.10
C ASN A 361 -11.91 -0.12 26.70
N ASP A 362 -12.83 -0.07 25.75
CA ASP A 362 -12.52 0.41 24.40
C ASP A 362 -12.31 1.94 24.41
N SER A 363 -11.29 2.37 23.69
CA SER A 363 -10.92 3.78 23.52
C SER A 363 -10.53 4.03 22.08
N ILE A 364 -10.80 5.22 21.57
CA ILE A 364 -10.31 5.58 20.23
C ILE A 364 -8.78 5.50 20.15
N PHE A 365 -8.10 5.66 21.29
CA PHE A 365 -6.64 5.56 21.38
C PHE A 365 -6.12 4.11 21.25
N ASN A 366 -6.98 3.10 21.27
CA ASN A 366 -6.62 1.71 20.96
C ASN A 366 -6.66 1.40 19.48
N HIS A 367 -6.94 2.40 18.64
CA HIS A 367 -7.22 2.24 17.22
C HIS A 367 -6.30 3.09 16.32
N PHE A 368 -6.40 2.89 15.01
CA PHE A 368 -5.80 3.80 14.04
C PHE A 368 -6.79 4.91 13.67
N ILE A 369 -6.32 6.14 13.64
CA ILE A 369 -7.15 7.32 13.39
C ILE A 369 -6.67 8.02 12.12
N GLN A 370 -7.60 8.56 11.36
CA GLN A 370 -7.31 9.47 10.24
C GLN A 370 -8.15 10.74 10.41
N LEU A 371 -7.47 11.89 10.43
CA LEU A 371 -8.12 13.19 10.31
C LEU A 371 -8.28 13.51 8.83
N ARG A 372 -9.52 13.42 8.34
CA ARG A 372 -9.85 13.55 6.92
C ARG A 372 -10.70 14.79 6.69
N GLN A 373 -10.70 15.32 5.46
CA GLN A 373 -11.65 16.38 5.09
C GLN A 373 -13.11 15.99 5.32
N SER A 374 -13.42 14.69 5.27
CA SER A 374 -14.76 14.14 5.50
C SER A 374 -15.09 13.83 6.96
N GLY A 375 -14.17 14.05 7.92
CA GLY A 375 -14.35 13.77 9.34
C GLY A 375 -13.23 12.95 9.96
N ILE A 376 -13.37 12.66 11.25
CA ILE A 376 -12.44 11.81 12.02
C ILE A 376 -12.83 10.36 11.81
N ARG A 377 -11.92 9.57 11.27
CA ARG A 377 -12.14 8.13 11.08
C ARG A 377 -11.36 7.33 12.11
N VAL A 378 -12.07 6.44 12.83
CA VAL A 378 -11.48 5.47 13.76
C VAL A 378 -11.59 4.10 13.15
N LYS A 379 -10.46 3.42 12.96
CA LYS A 379 -10.38 2.10 12.35
C LYS A 379 -9.75 1.10 13.31
N LYS A 380 -10.30 -0.13 13.33
CA LYS A 380 -9.84 -1.20 14.22
C LYS A 380 -8.32 -1.32 14.21
N GLY A 381 -7.71 -1.37 15.41
CA GLY A 381 -6.25 -1.37 15.61
C GLY A 381 -5.50 -2.61 15.12
N LYS A 382 -6.13 -3.43 14.28
CA LYS A 382 -5.54 -4.65 13.73
C LYS A 382 -4.83 -4.44 12.38
N TYR A 383 -5.28 -3.45 11.62
CA TYR A 383 -4.73 -3.10 10.30
C TYR A 383 -4.72 -1.60 10.11
N PHE A 384 -3.64 -1.09 9.54
CA PHE A 384 -3.63 0.28 9.05
C PHE A 384 -4.63 0.49 7.92
N PRO A 385 -5.27 1.65 7.84
CA PRO A 385 -6.04 2.04 6.68
C PRO A 385 -5.14 2.16 5.45
N THR A 386 -5.74 2.10 4.25
CA THR A 386 -5.04 2.34 2.99
C THR A 386 -4.29 3.67 3.03
N LEU A 387 -2.98 3.65 2.75
CA LEU A 387 -2.22 4.85 2.48
C LEU A 387 -2.71 5.47 1.17
N VAL A 388 -2.89 6.79 1.16
CA VAL A 388 -3.39 7.54 0.01
C VAL A 388 -2.44 8.70 -0.31
N ALA A 389 -2.43 9.14 -1.57
CA ALA A 389 -1.55 10.20 -2.05
C ALA A 389 -1.85 11.59 -1.46
N ILE A 390 -3.09 11.80 -1.00
CA ILE A 390 -3.47 13.02 -0.28
C ILE A 390 -3.07 12.88 1.19
N VAL A 391 -2.67 14.01 1.79
CA VAL A 391 -2.19 14.04 3.19
C VAL A 391 -3.33 13.64 4.14
N GLN A 392 -3.47 12.35 4.40
CA GLN A 392 -4.36 11.73 5.37
C GLN A 392 -3.60 10.61 6.09
N THR A 393 -2.39 10.95 6.53
CA THR A 393 -1.50 10.02 7.22
C THR A 393 -2.20 9.43 8.44
N PRO A 394 -2.21 8.11 8.64
CA PRO A 394 -2.77 7.51 9.83
C PRO A 394 -2.05 7.95 11.10
N ILE A 395 -2.82 8.14 12.16
CA ILE A 395 -2.34 8.34 13.53
C ILE A 395 -2.32 6.97 14.22
N TYR A 396 -1.17 6.60 14.76
CA TYR A 396 -1.05 5.53 15.74
C TYR A 396 -1.44 6.10 17.10
N ALA A 397 -2.72 5.95 17.41
CA ALA A 397 -3.32 6.70 18.50
C ALA A 397 -2.78 6.29 19.88
N LYS A 398 -2.32 5.04 20.05
CA LYS A 398 -1.68 4.55 21.29
C LYS A 398 -0.46 5.40 21.69
N GLU A 399 0.31 5.87 20.70
CA GLU A 399 1.47 6.74 20.91
C GLU A 399 1.19 8.21 20.59
N LYS A 400 -0.05 8.56 20.25
CA LYS A 400 -0.51 9.91 19.93
C LYS A 400 0.36 10.58 18.86
N ARG A 401 0.67 9.86 17.80
CA ARG A 401 1.51 10.35 16.69
C ARG A 401 1.06 9.86 15.33
N TYR A 402 1.39 10.60 14.33
CA TYR A 402 1.34 10.12 12.94
C TYR A 402 2.38 9.02 12.72
N ILE A 403 2.11 8.08 11.82
CA ILE A 403 3.13 7.14 11.38
C ILE A 403 4.18 7.87 10.54
N THR A 404 5.43 7.41 10.62
CA THR A 404 6.56 8.02 9.91
C THR A 404 6.59 7.61 8.43
N PRO A 405 7.30 8.32 7.55
CA PRO A 405 7.55 7.86 6.19
C PRO A 405 8.22 6.47 6.11
N ARG A 406 9.10 6.13 7.08
CA ARG A 406 9.70 4.80 7.17
C ARG A 406 8.68 3.72 7.49
N GLU A 407 7.77 3.99 8.40
CA GLU A 407 6.66 3.09 8.71
C GLU A 407 5.71 2.93 7.50
N CYS A 408 5.49 3.99 6.71
CA CYS A 408 4.77 3.88 5.44
C CYS A 408 5.51 3.01 4.42
N ALA A 409 6.85 3.09 4.36
CA ALA A 409 7.66 2.24 3.51
C ALA A 409 7.50 0.75 3.89
N ARG A 410 7.59 0.43 5.18
CA ARG A 410 7.36 -0.93 5.69
C ARG A 410 5.95 -1.44 5.41
N LEU A 411 4.91 -0.59 5.53
CA LEU A 411 3.54 -0.92 5.15
C LEU A 411 3.38 -1.21 3.65
N GLN A 412 4.21 -0.62 2.80
CA GLN A 412 4.26 -0.92 1.37
C GLN A 412 5.31 -1.99 1.03
N SER A 413 5.90 -2.63 2.05
CA SER A 413 6.87 -3.73 1.94
C SER A 413 8.17 -3.34 1.24
N PHE A 414 8.54 -2.05 1.30
CA PHE A 414 9.87 -1.59 0.91
C PHE A 414 10.88 -1.90 2.03
N PRO A 415 12.12 -2.29 1.69
CA PRO A 415 13.15 -2.60 2.69
C PRO A 415 13.61 -1.35 3.45
N ASP A 416 14.16 -1.54 4.65
CA ASP A 416 14.68 -0.42 5.44
C ASP A 416 15.89 0.28 4.80
N SER A 417 16.59 -0.39 3.87
CA SER A 417 17.64 0.20 3.05
C SER A 417 17.12 1.16 1.97
N PHE A 418 15.82 1.18 1.70
CA PHE A 418 15.25 2.07 0.69
C PHE A 418 15.41 3.53 1.09
N ILE A 419 16.00 4.34 0.20
CA ILE A 419 16.27 5.75 0.42
C ILE A 419 14.97 6.55 0.23
N LEU A 420 14.49 7.16 1.32
CA LEU A 420 13.29 7.97 1.32
C LEU A 420 13.55 9.36 0.71
N ASN A 421 12.49 10.02 0.23
CA ASN A 421 12.55 11.45 -0.06
C ASN A 421 12.72 12.23 1.26
N GLU A 422 13.60 13.23 1.26
CA GLU A 422 13.90 14.05 2.44
C GLU A 422 12.70 14.89 2.90
N ASN A 423 11.79 15.21 1.98
CA ASN A 423 10.54 15.89 2.30
C ASN A 423 9.46 14.86 2.65
N ASP A 424 9.05 14.84 3.93
CA ASP A 424 8.05 13.91 4.45
C ASP A 424 6.72 13.96 3.66
N LYS A 425 6.26 15.13 3.22
CA LYS A 425 5.01 15.27 2.44
C LYS A 425 5.11 14.57 1.09
N ILE A 426 6.28 14.68 0.46
CA ILE A 426 6.56 14.00 -0.81
C ILE A 426 6.64 12.49 -0.56
N ALA A 427 7.35 12.05 0.48
CA ALA A 427 7.47 10.65 0.85
C ALA A 427 6.09 10.02 1.14
N TYR A 428 5.22 10.67 1.90
CA TYR A 428 3.85 10.20 2.14
C TYR A 428 3.05 10.06 0.84
N LYS A 429 3.12 11.06 -0.06
CA LYS A 429 2.48 11.00 -1.38
C LYS A 429 2.99 9.81 -2.19
N GLN A 430 4.30 9.60 -2.20
CA GLN A 430 4.96 8.51 -2.91
C GLN A 430 4.48 7.14 -2.42
N PHE A 431 4.50 6.89 -1.09
CA PHE A 431 4.00 5.62 -0.53
C PHE A 431 2.48 5.47 -0.66
N GLY A 432 1.72 6.57 -0.66
CA GLY A 432 0.29 6.55 -0.94
C GLY A 432 -0.04 6.04 -2.35
N ASN A 433 0.79 6.39 -3.35
CA ASN A 433 0.65 5.94 -4.73
C ASN A 433 1.33 4.60 -5.01
N ALA A 434 2.33 4.22 -4.23
CA ALA A 434 3.14 3.05 -4.52
C ALA A 434 2.32 1.76 -4.61
N VAL A 435 2.72 0.90 -5.53
CA VAL A 435 2.31 -0.50 -5.58
C VAL A 435 2.92 -1.22 -4.37
N ASN A 436 2.12 -2.04 -3.67
CA ASN A 436 2.64 -2.81 -2.55
C ASN A 436 3.54 -3.95 -3.05
N VAL A 437 4.79 -3.94 -2.61
CA VAL A 437 5.83 -4.87 -3.08
C VAL A 437 5.45 -6.33 -2.83
N GLU A 438 4.94 -6.66 -1.63
CA GLU A 438 4.62 -8.05 -1.28
C GLU A 438 3.47 -8.61 -2.11
N VAL A 439 2.43 -7.79 -2.38
CA VAL A 439 1.29 -8.20 -3.20
C VAL A 439 1.73 -8.57 -4.62
N VAL A 440 2.50 -7.70 -5.27
CA VAL A 440 2.92 -7.98 -6.65
C VAL A 440 4.02 -9.03 -6.71
N HIS A 441 4.90 -9.10 -5.70
CA HIS A 441 5.88 -10.18 -5.58
C HIS A 441 5.20 -11.55 -5.49
N PHE A 442 4.18 -11.69 -4.64
CA PHE A 442 3.42 -12.94 -4.52
C PHE A 442 2.82 -13.37 -5.85
N VAL A 443 2.15 -12.45 -6.55
CA VAL A 443 1.51 -12.78 -7.85
C VAL A 443 2.55 -13.12 -8.92
N MET A 444 3.58 -12.29 -9.07
CA MET A 444 4.62 -12.48 -10.08
C MET A 444 5.43 -13.74 -9.83
N SER A 445 5.87 -13.98 -8.59
CA SER A 445 6.64 -15.17 -8.23
C SER A 445 5.87 -16.46 -8.57
N ASN A 446 4.61 -16.56 -8.14
CA ASN A 446 3.79 -17.75 -8.42
C ASN A 446 3.51 -17.93 -9.91
N THR A 447 3.23 -16.84 -10.64
CA THR A 447 3.02 -16.91 -12.10
C THR A 447 4.28 -17.35 -12.83
N LEU A 448 5.41 -16.69 -12.58
CA LEU A 448 6.66 -16.96 -13.26
C LEU A 448 7.20 -18.37 -12.95
N LYS A 449 7.01 -18.87 -11.71
CA LYS A 449 7.31 -20.27 -11.34
C LYS A 449 6.42 -21.26 -12.08
N ALA A 450 5.12 -21.02 -12.15
CA ALA A 450 4.18 -21.90 -12.84
C ALA A 450 4.51 -22.05 -14.34
N TYR A 451 5.14 -21.04 -14.93
CA TYR A 451 5.60 -21.05 -16.32
C TYR A 451 7.11 -21.38 -16.48
N ASN A 452 7.80 -21.78 -15.41
CA ASN A 452 9.23 -22.11 -15.40
C ASN A 452 10.17 -20.99 -15.89
N PHE A 453 9.78 -19.72 -15.69
CA PHE A 453 10.62 -18.55 -15.98
C PHE A 453 11.57 -18.24 -14.84
N ILE A 454 11.24 -18.66 -13.65
CA ILE A 454 12.09 -18.62 -12.45
C ILE A 454 11.95 -19.96 -11.71
N LYS A 455 12.92 -20.28 -10.84
CA LYS A 455 12.90 -21.48 -9.99
C LYS A 455 12.14 -21.29 -8.71
#